data_8557a1e15d703fdc9cbd4afb475013e3
#
_entry.id   8557a1e15d703fdc9cbd4afb475013e3
#
_cell.length_a   1.000
_cell.length_b   1.000
_cell.length_c   1.000
_cell.angle_alpha   90.00
_cell.angle_beta   90.00
_cell.angle_gamma   90.00
#
_symmetry.space_group_name_H-M   'P 1'
#
loop_
_entity.id
_entity.type
_entity.pdbx_description
1 polymer ?
#
loop_
_entity_poly.entity_id
_entity_poly.type
_entity_poly.pdbx_seq_one_letter_code
_entity_poly.pdbx_strand_id
1 'polypeptide(L)'
;MKKRTKPFPQHPIIGKEEKLAAMKVLNSGRLSYFQASHGKLFCGGENIKELERLFRNYHNTKYAIIFNSATAALHAAVVACDVKPLHEIVTTPYTFTSTATCAFMANAIPLFSDIKPDTFNIDPKGIAEKLIYPNSIQALIPVHIFGNPADMDEIMEIANTYDLKVIEDCAQAPGAKYKGKKVGTIGDCGVFSLTETKNITSGEGGVLITNNEHIADIAKLVRNHGEAIMENMKERSYNTSILGYNYRMTEIDAAIGIEQFKKLDKFNNIRRKLVNYLNKNLKDIEGITIPMVYKGNTSSNYTYALKYDNKKMSRDKLVDKLNNLGIPFGKGYIKPLYYSPIYHENKPWFVKDTYKYDRMCPVAEDCYFNKVMITLVARPPATISDMDDIINSIKYILE
;
A
#
# COMPACT_ATOMS: atom_id res chain seq x y z
N MET A 1 -21.26 -30.78 -3.08
CA MET A 1 -19.94 -30.70 -2.33
C MET A 1 -20.22 -30.50 -0.84
N LYS A 2 -19.36 -31.06 0.05
CA LYS A 2 -19.50 -30.86 1.50
C LYS A 2 -18.90 -29.49 1.88
N LYS A 3 -19.59 -28.73 2.75
CA LYS A 3 -19.13 -27.46 3.27
C LYS A 3 -17.78 -27.63 4.00
N ARG A 4 -16.82 -26.72 3.78
CA ARG A 4 -15.59 -26.64 4.56
C ARG A 4 -15.94 -26.17 5.98
N THR A 5 -15.62 -26.99 6.97
CA THR A 5 -15.82 -26.68 8.40
C THR A 5 -14.54 -26.25 9.10
N LYS A 6 -13.36 -26.65 8.57
CA LYS A 6 -12.08 -26.23 9.09
C LYS A 6 -11.84 -24.76 8.69
N PRO A 7 -11.60 -23.83 9.63
CA PRO A 7 -11.29 -22.45 9.28
C PRO A 7 -9.97 -22.36 8.51
N PHE A 8 -9.84 -21.34 7.65
CA PHE A 8 -8.54 -21.02 7.07
C PHE A 8 -7.56 -20.57 8.17
N PRO A 9 -6.27 -20.89 8.02
CA PRO A 9 -5.28 -20.53 9.02
C PRO A 9 -5.20 -19.02 9.29
N GLN A 10 -4.99 -18.68 10.56
CA GLN A 10 -4.89 -17.27 10.98
C GLN A 10 -3.61 -16.61 10.43
N HIS A 11 -3.72 -15.33 10.18
CA HIS A 11 -2.66 -14.41 9.81
C HIS A 11 -2.82 -13.12 10.63
N PRO A 12 -1.74 -12.45 11.06
CA PRO A 12 -0.31 -12.73 10.78
C PRO A 12 0.25 -13.90 11.56
N ILE A 13 1.45 -14.36 11.14
CA ILE A 13 2.21 -15.39 11.87
C ILE A 13 3.14 -14.69 12.85
N ILE A 14 2.78 -14.70 14.12
CA ILE A 14 3.61 -14.19 15.21
C ILE A 14 4.24 -15.39 15.93
N GLY A 15 5.55 -15.55 15.80
CA GLY A 15 6.32 -16.66 16.36
C GLY A 15 7.05 -16.32 17.66
N LYS A 16 8.02 -17.19 17.99
CA LYS A 16 8.86 -17.01 19.17
C LYS A 16 9.77 -15.79 19.03
N GLU A 17 10.26 -15.51 17.83
CA GLU A 17 11.19 -14.43 17.54
C GLU A 17 10.55 -13.06 17.83
N GLU A 18 9.35 -12.81 17.35
CA GLU A 18 8.61 -11.55 17.59
C GLU A 18 8.32 -11.37 19.09
N LYS A 19 7.88 -12.45 19.75
CA LYS A 19 7.60 -12.41 21.20
C LYS A 19 8.86 -12.07 22.01
N LEU A 20 10.00 -12.68 21.69
CA LEU A 20 11.26 -12.40 22.37
C LEU A 20 11.75 -10.97 22.08
N ALA A 21 11.61 -10.48 20.84
CA ALA A 21 11.99 -9.12 20.47
C ALA A 21 11.16 -8.08 21.25
N ALA A 22 9.84 -8.25 21.31
CA ALA A 22 8.95 -7.39 22.09
C ALA A 22 9.29 -7.42 23.60
N MET A 23 9.51 -8.61 24.18
CA MET A 23 9.89 -8.76 25.57
C MET A 23 11.21 -8.08 25.91
N LYS A 24 12.20 -8.11 25.00
CA LYS A 24 13.47 -7.41 25.18
C LYS A 24 13.25 -5.90 25.32
N VAL A 25 12.37 -5.32 24.50
CA VAL A 25 12.02 -3.89 24.58
C VAL A 25 11.29 -3.58 25.90
N LEU A 26 10.29 -4.40 26.28
CA LEU A 26 9.56 -4.24 27.52
C LEU A 26 10.48 -4.28 28.74
N ASN A 27 11.38 -5.24 28.81
CA ASN A 27 12.36 -5.38 29.89
C ASN A 27 13.35 -4.21 29.98
N SER A 28 13.61 -3.50 28.85
CA SER A 28 14.48 -2.33 28.85
C SER A 28 13.84 -1.08 29.45
N GLY A 29 12.50 -1.04 29.55
CA GLY A 29 11.71 0.12 29.96
C GLY A 29 11.70 1.29 28.95
N ARG A 30 12.30 1.13 27.77
CA ARG A 30 12.45 2.19 26.76
C ARG A 30 11.54 1.93 25.57
N LEU A 31 10.30 2.40 25.64
CA LEU A 31 9.23 2.01 24.71
C LEU A 31 9.16 2.84 23.41
N SER A 32 9.61 4.11 23.42
CA SER A 32 9.57 4.99 22.23
C SER A 32 10.97 5.45 21.82
N TYR A 33 11.71 6.03 22.73
CA TYR A 33 13.11 6.49 22.59
C TYR A 33 13.33 7.54 21.49
N PHE A 34 12.32 8.38 21.26
CA PHE A 34 12.42 9.59 20.43
C PHE A 34 12.54 10.86 21.28
N GLN A 35 13.26 11.85 20.78
CA GLN A 35 13.25 13.23 21.27
C GLN A 35 12.76 14.16 20.16
N ALA A 36 11.92 15.15 20.54
CA ALA A 36 11.43 16.19 19.65
C ALA A 36 12.41 17.39 19.60
N SER A 37 13.71 17.17 19.76
CA SER A 37 14.75 18.18 19.69
C SER A 37 16.00 17.56 19.10
N HIS A 38 16.92 18.42 18.62
CA HIS A 38 18.18 17.94 18.08
C HIS A 38 18.91 16.97 19.03
N GLY A 39 19.56 15.97 18.47
CA GLY A 39 20.35 14.99 19.19
C GLY A 39 20.23 13.56 18.66
N LYS A 40 20.98 12.66 19.29
CA LYS A 40 21.08 11.25 18.86
C LYS A 40 19.73 10.49 18.81
N LEU A 41 18.72 11.00 19.51
CA LEU A 41 17.41 10.38 19.63
C LEU A 41 16.32 11.07 18.78
N PHE A 42 16.66 12.10 18.00
CA PHE A 42 15.71 12.70 17.06
C PHE A 42 15.18 11.69 16.03
N CYS A 43 16.01 10.75 15.62
CA CYS A 43 15.67 9.67 14.69
C CYS A 43 15.20 8.38 15.37
N GLY A 44 14.90 8.41 16.66
CA GLY A 44 14.44 7.22 17.41
C GLY A 44 15.58 6.38 17.99
N GLY A 45 15.20 5.27 18.61
CA GLY A 45 16.11 4.34 19.26
C GLY A 45 16.71 3.29 18.33
N GLU A 46 17.21 2.21 18.93
CA GLU A 46 18.00 1.20 18.20
C GLU A 46 17.14 0.36 17.25
N ASN A 47 15.92 -0.03 17.68
CA ASN A 47 15.06 -0.86 16.82
C ASN A 47 14.50 -0.05 15.64
N ILE A 48 14.16 1.23 15.85
CA ILE A 48 13.77 2.12 14.75
C ILE A 48 14.90 2.21 13.72
N LYS A 49 16.13 2.53 14.14
CA LYS A 49 17.29 2.66 13.25
C LYS A 49 17.64 1.34 12.55
N GLU A 50 17.50 0.22 13.23
CA GLU A 50 17.76 -1.08 12.65
C GLU A 50 16.70 -1.44 11.59
N LEU A 51 15.41 -1.16 11.85
CA LEU A 51 14.35 -1.39 10.87
C LEU A 51 14.54 -0.47 9.64
N GLU A 52 14.90 0.82 9.84
CA GLU A 52 15.27 1.73 8.76
C GLU A 52 16.46 1.17 7.96
N ARG A 53 17.51 0.65 8.64
CA ARG A 53 18.67 0.03 7.99
C ARG A 53 18.29 -1.19 7.14
N LEU A 54 17.41 -2.05 7.63
CA LEU A 54 16.93 -3.21 6.89
C LEU A 54 16.18 -2.82 5.62
N PHE A 55 15.28 -1.83 5.69
CA PHE A 55 14.57 -1.32 4.52
C PHE A 55 15.52 -0.69 3.49
N ARG A 56 16.47 0.15 3.93
CA ARG A 56 17.50 0.74 3.05
C ARG A 56 18.30 -0.32 2.32
N ASN A 57 18.84 -1.29 3.07
CA ASN A 57 19.69 -2.33 2.50
C ASN A 57 18.92 -3.22 1.53
N TYR A 58 17.67 -3.60 1.89
CA TYR A 58 16.85 -4.44 1.04
C TYR A 58 16.49 -3.73 -0.28
N HIS A 59 16.15 -2.45 -0.24
CA HIS A 59 15.75 -1.69 -1.42
C HIS A 59 16.94 -1.03 -2.15
N ASN A 60 18.13 -1.05 -1.57
CA ASN A 60 19.32 -0.34 -2.08
C ASN A 60 19.05 1.17 -2.23
N THR A 61 18.48 1.78 -1.19
CA THR A 61 18.21 3.22 -1.13
C THR A 61 19.07 3.90 -0.07
N LYS A 62 19.29 5.22 -0.21
CA LYS A 62 20.10 6.01 0.74
C LYS A 62 19.37 6.22 2.07
N TYR A 63 18.05 6.38 2.03
CA TYR A 63 17.23 6.74 3.19
C TYR A 63 16.02 5.82 3.33
N ALA A 64 15.66 5.54 4.58
CA ALA A 64 14.39 4.97 4.98
C ALA A 64 13.97 5.68 6.28
N ILE A 65 12.72 6.06 6.38
CA ILE A 65 12.14 6.75 7.53
C ILE A 65 10.92 5.98 7.99
N ILE A 66 10.92 5.56 9.26
CA ILE A 66 9.84 4.78 9.86
C ILE A 66 8.78 5.71 10.46
N PHE A 67 7.51 5.38 10.25
CA PHE A 67 6.33 6.07 10.74
C PHE A 67 5.41 5.10 11.50
N ASN A 68 4.48 5.64 12.28
CA ASN A 68 3.46 4.85 12.96
C ASN A 68 2.40 4.25 12.02
N SER A 69 2.33 4.68 10.77
CA SER A 69 1.43 4.14 9.75
C SER A 69 1.87 4.54 8.34
N ALA A 70 1.44 3.77 7.32
CA ALA A 70 1.63 4.15 5.92
C ALA A 70 0.84 5.43 5.57
N THR A 71 -0.29 5.68 6.22
CA THR A 71 -1.05 6.93 6.05
C THR A 71 -0.21 8.14 6.43
N ALA A 72 0.48 8.08 7.58
CA ALA A 72 1.41 9.12 8.04
C ALA A 72 2.60 9.26 7.08
N ALA A 73 3.13 8.14 6.58
CA ALA A 73 4.23 8.14 5.62
C ALA A 73 3.83 8.72 4.25
N LEU A 74 2.62 8.45 3.75
CA LEU A 74 2.07 9.05 2.51
C LEU A 74 1.89 10.56 2.68
N HIS A 75 1.31 11.01 3.80
CA HIS A 75 1.19 12.45 4.09
C HIS A 75 2.57 13.11 4.12
N ALA A 76 3.52 12.53 4.85
CA ALA A 76 4.89 13.04 4.89
C ALA A 76 5.55 13.05 3.50
N ALA A 77 5.29 12.06 2.64
CA ALA A 77 5.79 12.02 1.27
C ALA A 77 5.24 13.17 0.41
N VAL A 78 3.93 13.45 0.51
CA VAL A 78 3.29 14.57 -0.22
C VAL A 78 3.92 15.90 0.20
N VAL A 79 4.09 16.14 1.50
CA VAL A 79 4.75 17.35 2.02
C VAL A 79 6.22 17.42 1.58
N ALA A 80 6.94 16.29 1.65
CA ALA A 80 8.38 16.22 1.30
C ALA A 80 8.65 16.32 -0.21
N CYS A 81 7.66 16.00 -1.04
CA CYS A 81 7.70 16.25 -2.48
C CYS A 81 7.31 17.69 -2.86
N ASP A 82 7.22 18.60 -1.88
CA ASP A 82 6.92 20.03 -2.05
C ASP A 82 5.57 20.32 -2.74
N VAL A 83 4.62 19.41 -2.66
CA VAL A 83 3.26 19.65 -3.20
C VAL A 83 2.62 20.80 -2.44
N LYS A 84 2.27 21.84 -3.16
CA LYS A 84 1.71 23.07 -2.57
C LYS A 84 0.21 22.93 -2.28
N PRO A 85 -0.31 23.64 -1.26
CA PRO A 85 -1.75 23.73 -1.02
C PRO A 85 -2.51 24.13 -2.29
N LEU A 86 -3.69 23.55 -2.49
CA LEU A 86 -4.59 23.75 -3.64
C LEU A 86 -4.09 23.21 -4.97
N HIS A 87 -2.87 22.61 -5.01
CA HIS A 87 -2.40 21.87 -6.19
C HIS A 87 -2.97 20.46 -6.20
N GLU A 88 -2.83 19.80 -7.31
CA GLU A 88 -3.48 18.54 -7.60
C GLU A 88 -2.51 17.37 -7.58
N ILE A 89 -3.01 16.22 -7.17
CA ILE A 89 -2.30 14.93 -7.17
C ILE A 89 -3.15 13.92 -7.92
N VAL A 90 -2.59 13.29 -8.96
CA VAL A 90 -3.31 12.23 -9.68
C VAL A 90 -3.04 10.88 -9.04
N THR A 91 -4.11 10.14 -8.75
CA THR A 91 -4.06 8.77 -8.23
C THR A 91 -5.22 7.93 -8.77
N THR A 92 -5.36 6.70 -8.30
CA THR A 92 -6.47 5.79 -8.65
C THR A 92 -7.58 5.84 -7.60
N PRO A 93 -8.86 5.69 -7.97
CA PRO A 93 -9.93 5.53 -7.00
C PRO A 93 -10.03 4.10 -6.45
N TYR A 94 -9.33 3.13 -7.03
CA TYR A 94 -9.43 1.70 -6.69
C TYR A 94 -8.29 1.29 -5.74
N THR A 95 -8.25 1.94 -4.59
CA THR A 95 -7.21 1.75 -3.56
C THR A 95 -7.75 2.05 -2.17
N PHE A 96 -6.91 1.84 -1.14
CA PHE A 96 -7.23 2.26 0.23
C PHE A 96 -7.30 3.79 0.33
N THR A 97 -8.18 4.29 1.19
CA THR A 97 -8.52 5.72 1.26
C THR A 97 -7.31 6.64 1.49
N SER A 98 -6.30 6.20 2.24
CA SER A 98 -5.13 7.02 2.56
C SER A 98 -4.32 7.45 1.34
N THR A 99 -4.34 6.69 0.24
CA THR A 99 -3.67 7.06 -1.00
C THR A 99 -4.17 8.39 -1.58
N ALA A 100 -5.46 8.69 -1.41
CA ALA A 100 -6.05 9.94 -1.87
C ALA A 100 -6.20 10.97 -0.74
N THR A 101 -6.56 10.55 0.47
CA THR A 101 -6.76 11.49 1.59
C THR A 101 -5.46 12.10 2.10
N CYS A 102 -4.28 11.52 1.81
CA CYS A 102 -3.00 12.18 2.10
C CYS A 102 -2.84 13.51 1.34
N ALA A 103 -3.47 13.65 0.17
CA ALA A 103 -3.54 14.94 -0.53
C ALA A 103 -4.33 15.96 0.31
N PHE A 104 -5.52 15.59 0.78
CA PHE A 104 -6.32 16.47 1.64
C PHE A 104 -5.60 16.85 2.93
N MET A 105 -4.83 15.94 3.52
CA MET A 105 -4.02 16.23 4.72
C MET A 105 -2.96 17.29 4.47
N ALA A 106 -2.46 17.40 3.24
CA ALA A 106 -1.52 18.43 2.79
C ALA A 106 -2.22 19.65 2.16
N ASN A 107 -3.54 19.78 2.27
CA ASN A 107 -4.38 20.78 1.61
C ASN A 107 -4.28 20.75 0.06
N ALA A 108 -3.87 19.63 -0.51
CA ALA A 108 -3.87 19.39 -1.95
C ALA A 108 -5.14 18.64 -2.38
N ILE A 109 -5.39 18.53 -3.67
CA ILE A 109 -6.63 18.01 -4.24
C ILE A 109 -6.35 16.71 -5.00
N PRO A 110 -6.91 15.55 -4.59
CA PRO A 110 -6.77 14.32 -5.33
C PRO A 110 -7.62 14.34 -6.60
N LEU A 111 -7.03 14.00 -7.73
CA LEU A 111 -7.70 13.69 -8.99
C LEU A 111 -7.63 12.18 -9.25
N PHE A 112 -8.72 11.63 -9.77
CA PHE A 112 -8.78 10.20 -10.04
C PHE A 112 -8.60 9.89 -11.52
N SER A 113 -7.69 8.98 -11.82
CA SER A 113 -7.51 8.32 -13.11
C SER A 113 -7.99 6.88 -13.02
N ASP A 114 -8.60 6.38 -14.09
CA ASP A 114 -9.13 5.01 -14.14
C ASP A 114 -8.02 3.95 -14.09
N ILE A 115 -8.40 2.71 -14.03
CA ILE A 115 -7.51 1.55 -13.90
C ILE A 115 -7.49 0.71 -15.17
N LYS A 116 -6.42 -0.04 -15.38
CA LYS A 116 -6.38 -1.11 -16.39
C LYS A 116 -7.24 -2.29 -15.91
N PRO A 117 -8.07 -2.86 -16.80
CA PRO A 117 -9.00 -3.93 -16.40
C PRO A 117 -8.33 -5.27 -16.11
N ASP A 118 -7.08 -5.48 -16.50
CA ASP A 118 -6.33 -6.73 -16.37
C ASP A 118 -5.40 -6.75 -15.14
N THR A 119 -4.79 -5.62 -14.80
CA THR A 119 -3.85 -5.49 -13.67
C THR A 119 -4.47 -4.80 -12.46
N PHE A 120 -5.57 -4.07 -12.64
CA PHE A 120 -6.23 -3.20 -11.67
C PHE A 120 -5.39 -1.99 -11.23
N ASN A 121 -4.21 -1.82 -11.77
CA ASN A 121 -3.34 -0.66 -11.56
C ASN A 121 -3.85 0.55 -12.32
N ILE A 122 -3.46 1.76 -11.88
CA ILE A 122 -3.77 3.00 -12.59
C ILE A 122 -3.38 2.89 -14.07
N ASP A 123 -4.26 3.37 -14.97
CA ASP A 123 -3.97 3.43 -16.39
C ASP A 123 -3.17 4.70 -16.74
N PRO A 124 -1.93 4.59 -17.26
CA PRO A 124 -1.15 5.75 -17.68
C PRO A 124 -1.86 6.64 -18.71
N LYS A 125 -2.71 6.07 -19.57
CA LYS A 125 -3.52 6.84 -20.52
C LYS A 125 -4.47 7.80 -19.81
N GLY A 126 -5.15 7.32 -18.77
CA GLY A 126 -6.03 8.17 -17.97
C GLY A 126 -5.28 9.25 -17.19
N ILE A 127 -3.99 9.04 -16.83
CA ILE A 127 -3.13 10.09 -16.27
C ILE A 127 -2.90 11.18 -17.32
N ALA A 128 -2.51 10.80 -18.54
CA ALA A 128 -2.25 11.75 -19.64
C ALA A 128 -3.48 12.62 -19.96
N GLU A 129 -4.68 12.05 -19.90
CA GLU A 129 -5.94 12.79 -20.09
C GLU A 129 -6.18 13.89 -19.03
N LYS A 130 -5.67 13.71 -17.79
CA LYS A 130 -5.77 14.74 -16.74
C LYS A 130 -4.80 15.90 -16.96
N LEU A 131 -3.74 15.69 -17.72
CA LEU A 131 -2.67 16.65 -17.98
C LEU A 131 -2.96 17.62 -19.15
N ILE A 132 -4.18 17.64 -19.68
CA ILE A 132 -4.60 18.65 -20.70
C ILE A 132 -4.47 20.08 -20.14
N TYR A 133 -4.61 20.26 -18.81
CA TYR A 133 -4.37 21.52 -18.09
C TYR A 133 -3.35 21.29 -16.95
N PRO A 134 -2.06 21.13 -17.26
CA PRO A 134 -1.08 20.57 -16.31
C PRO A 134 -0.63 21.50 -15.18
N ASN A 135 -0.96 22.80 -15.22
CA ASN A 135 -0.36 23.81 -14.34
C ASN A 135 -0.68 23.65 -12.84
N SER A 136 -1.68 22.83 -12.48
CA SER A 136 -2.06 22.59 -11.09
C SER A 136 -1.61 21.22 -10.57
N ILE A 137 -1.27 20.27 -11.45
CA ILE A 137 -0.85 18.92 -11.05
C ILE A 137 0.64 18.95 -10.71
N GLN A 138 1.00 18.47 -9.51
CA GLN A 138 2.39 18.46 -9.03
C GLN A 138 2.92 17.06 -8.73
N ALA A 139 2.04 16.08 -8.51
CA ALA A 139 2.48 14.73 -8.20
C ALA A 139 1.54 13.65 -8.74
N LEU A 140 2.11 12.46 -8.92
CA LEU A 140 1.42 11.21 -9.21
C LEU A 140 1.62 10.26 -8.02
N ILE A 141 0.53 9.57 -7.61
CA ILE A 141 0.62 8.49 -6.63
C ILE A 141 0.12 7.19 -7.28
N PRO A 142 0.97 6.48 -8.04
CA PRO A 142 0.66 5.14 -8.51
C PRO A 142 0.64 4.17 -7.33
N VAL A 143 -0.37 3.28 -7.32
CA VAL A 143 -0.49 2.21 -6.34
C VAL A 143 -0.10 0.89 -6.98
N HIS A 144 0.74 0.09 -6.31
CA HIS A 144 1.03 -1.28 -6.72
C HIS A 144 -0.05 -2.20 -6.12
N ILE A 145 -1.25 -2.14 -6.72
CA ILE A 145 -2.45 -2.75 -6.14
C ILE A 145 -2.33 -4.27 -6.03
N PHE A 146 -2.83 -4.85 -4.95
CA PHE A 146 -2.77 -6.29 -4.64
C PHE A 146 -1.37 -6.89 -4.60
N GLY A 147 -0.33 -6.02 -4.62
CA GLY A 147 1.08 -6.41 -4.71
C GLY A 147 1.59 -6.57 -6.14
N ASN A 148 0.81 -6.18 -7.14
CA ASN A 148 1.17 -6.20 -8.54
C ASN A 148 1.75 -4.85 -8.98
N PRO A 149 2.97 -4.80 -9.54
CA PRO A 149 3.58 -3.53 -9.96
C PRO A 149 2.74 -2.79 -11.01
N ALA A 150 2.59 -1.47 -10.84
CA ALA A 150 2.05 -0.57 -11.85
C ALA A 150 3.03 -0.42 -13.03
N ASP A 151 2.56 0.13 -14.16
CA ASP A 151 3.37 0.34 -15.38
C ASP A 151 4.28 1.56 -15.24
N MET A 152 5.33 1.38 -14.45
CA MET A 152 6.20 2.47 -14.03
C MET A 152 6.96 3.16 -15.16
N ASP A 153 7.29 2.47 -16.27
CA ASP A 153 8.00 3.12 -17.38
C ASP A 153 7.11 4.21 -18.02
N GLU A 154 5.85 3.89 -18.33
CA GLU A 154 4.90 4.85 -18.90
C GLU A 154 4.56 5.98 -17.90
N ILE A 155 4.43 5.64 -16.61
CA ILE A 155 4.15 6.63 -15.55
C ILE A 155 5.34 7.59 -15.40
N MET A 156 6.58 7.07 -15.41
CA MET A 156 7.78 7.91 -15.29
C MET A 156 8.03 8.75 -16.55
N GLU A 157 7.69 8.25 -17.74
CA GLU A 157 7.74 9.03 -18.98
C GLU A 157 6.82 10.26 -18.89
N ILE A 158 5.58 10.06 -18.43
CA ILE A 158 4.63 11.14 -18.19
C ILE A 158 5.17 12.11 -17.13
N ALA A 159 5.63 11.60 -15.99
CA ALA A 159 6.13 12.41 -14.90
C ALA A 159 7.33 13.28 -15.33
N ASN A 160 8.27 12.71 -16.07
CA ASN A 160 9.44 13.44 -16.59
C ASN A 160 9.05 14.51 -17.63
N THR A 161 8.02 14.23 -18.47
CA THR A 161 7.55 15.16 -19.49
C THR A 161 6.93 16.42 -18.87
N TYR A 162 6.25 16.27 -17.73
CA TYR A 162 5.49 17.35 -17.08
C TYR A 162 6.13 17.83 -15.76
N ASP A 163 7.36 17.39 -15.45
CA ASP A 163 8.09 17.70 -14.20
C ASP A 163 7.29 17.40 -12.92
N LEU A 164 6.66 16.22 -12.89
CA LEU A 164 5.82 15.77 -11.77
C LEU A 164 6.60 14.89 -10.81
N LYS A 165 6.31 14.99 -9.51
CA LYS A 165 6.81 14.07 -8.49
C LYS A 165 6.06 12.73 -8.54
N VAL A 166 6.78 11.62 -8.30
CA VAL A 166 6.18 10.29 -8.26
C VAL A 166 6.38 9.66 -6.88
N ILE A 167 5.27 9.44 -6.17
CA ILE A 167 5.23 8.79 -4.86
C ILE A 167 4.64 7.38 -5.08
N GLU A 168 5.47 6.34 -5.02
CA GLU A 168 4.98 4.96 -5.18
C GLU A 168 4.27 4.49 -3.90
N ASP A 169 2.95 4.24 -3.97
CA ASP A 169 2.24 3.57 -2.88
C ASP A 169 2.46 2.05 -2.98
N CYS A 170 3.45 1.59 -2.22
CA CYS A 170 3.85 0.20 -2.10
C CYS A 170 3.23 -0.51 -0.89
N ALA A 171 2.18 0.07 -0.25
CA ALA A 171 1.59 -0.47 0.97
C ALA A 171 1.06 -1.91 0.84
N GLN A 172 0.83 -2.37 -0.38
CA GLN A 172 0.40 -3.74 -0.70
C GLN A 172 1.50 -4.55 -1.40
N ALA A 173 2.66 -3.97 -1.66
CA ALA A 173 3.66 -4.53 -2.56
C ALA A 173 5.07 -4.72 -1.97
N PRO A 174 5.25 -5.04 -0.65
CA PRO A 174 6.59 -5.26 -0.12
C PRO A 174 7.26 -6.43 -0.83
N GLY A 175 8.44 -6.18 -1.43
CA GLY A 175 9.21 -7.18 -2.16
C GLY A 175 8.73 -7.48 -3.59
N ALA A 176 7.75 -6.74 -4.12
CA ALA A 176 7.39 -6.78 -5.54
C ALA A 176 8.48 -6.13 -6.40
N LYS A 177 8.52 -6.53 -7.69
CA LYS A 177 9.53 -6.02 -8.64
C LYS A 177 8.87 -5.66 -9.97
N TYR A 178 9.18 -4.48 -10.48
CA TYR A 178 8.88 -4.04 -11.83
C TYR A 178 10.12 -4.22 -12.70
N LYS A 179 10.06 -5.09 -13.72
CA LYS A 179 11.18 -5.39 -14.63
C LYS A 179 12.51 -5.62 -13.87
N GLY A 180 12.44 -6.37 -12.76
CA GLY A 180 13.59 -6.70 -11.91
C GLY A 180 13.95 -5.65 -10.87
N LYS A 181 13.55 -4.38 -10.98
CA LYS A 181 13.75 -3.33 -9.98
C LYS A 181 12.69 -3.44 -8.87
N LYS A 182 13.06 -3.29 -7.63
CA LYS A 182 12.09 -3.28 -6.52
C LYS A 182 11.20 -2.05 -6.61
N VAL A 183 9.87 -2.25 -6.43
CA VAL A 183 8.94 -1.13 -6.35
C VAL A 183 9.26 -0.25 -5.13
N GLY A 184 8.92 1.03 -5.22
CA GLY A 184 9.30 2.06 -4.24
C GLY A 184 10.67 2.69 -4.50
N THR A 185 11.41 2.22 -5.54
CA THR A 185 12.73 2.74 -5.90
C THR A 185 12.79 3.36 -7.30
N ILE A 186 11.65 3.51 -7.95
CA ILE A 186 11.55 3.96 -9.34
C ILE A 186 11.15 5.43 -9.41
N GLY A 187 10.19 5.84 -8.58
CA GLY A 187 9.80 7.23 -8.40
C GLY A 187 10.73 8.03 -7.46
N ASP A 188 10.29 9.20 -7.02
CA ASP A 188 11.02 10.06 -6.08
C ASP A 188 11.11 9.45 -4.67
N CYS A 189 10.03 8.75 -4.24
CA CYS A 189 9.99 7.98 -3.00
C CYS A 189 8.97 6.86 -3.09
N GLY A 190 9.07 5.88 -2.18
CA GLY A 190 8.12 4.78 -2.04
C GLY A 190 7.65 4.62 -0.60
N VAL A 191 6.38 4.29 -0.41
CA VAL A 191 5.77 4.12 0.91
C VAL A 191 5.26 2.69 1.09
N PHE A 192 5.65 2.06 2.21
CA PHE A 192 5.25 0.70 2.58
C PHE A 192 4.43 0.71 3.86
N SER A 193 3.57 -0.31 4.03
CA SER A 193 2.75 -0.51 5.22
C SER A 193 3.19 -1.75 6.00
N LEU A 194 3.17 -1.63 7.32
CA LEU A 194 3.41 -2.71 8.27
C LEU A 194 2.17 -2.99 9.15
N THR A 195 0.97 -2.55 8.72
CA THR A 195 -0.27 -2.88 9.45
C THR A 195 -0.53 -4.40 9.43
N GLU A 196 -1.32 -4.89 10.37
CA GLU A 196 -1.54 -6.31 10.67
C GLU A 196 -1.87 -7.18 9.45
N THR A 197 -2.62 -6.65 8.49
CA THR A 197 -3.09 -7.43 7.32
C THR A 197 -2.03 -7.64 6.24
N LYS A 198 -0.90 -6.92 6.28
CA LYS A 198 0.12 -6.89 5.22
C LYS A 198 0.97 -8.17 5.17
N ASN A 199 1.81 -8.29 4.15
CA ASN A 199 2.67 -9.47 3.93
C ASN A 199 3.61 -9.73 5.12
N ILE A 200 4.04 -8.66 5.77
CA ILE A 200 4.74 -8.61 7.06
C ILE A 200 4.13 -7.50 7.89
N THR A 201 4.22 -7.60 9.21
CA THR A 201 3.57 -6.65 10.11
C THR A 201 4.43 -6.26 11.31
N SER A 202 4.14 -5.09 11.85
CA SER A 202 4.59 -4.66 13.18
C SER A 202 3.40 -4.37 14.14
N GLY A 203 2.19 -4.78 13.73
CA GLY A 203 0.93 -4.34 14.31
C GLY A 203 0.41 -3.15 13.52
N GLU A 204 0.99 -1.99 13.74
CA GLU A 204 0.85 -0.79 12.92
C GLU A 204 2.24 -0.29 12.50
N GLY A 205 2.32 0.41 11.36
CA GLY A 205 3.57 0.99 10.88
C GLY A 205 3.56 1.38 9.42
N GLY A 206 4.48 2.29 9.08
CA GLY A 206 4.76 2.73 7.73
C GLY A 206 6.23 3.02 7.52
N VAL A 207 6.67 2.94 6.29
CA VAL A 207 8.06 3.23 5.90
C VAL A 207 8.06 4.07 4.63
N LEU A 208 8.78 5.18 4.64
CA LEU A 208 9.12 5.93 3.44
C LEU A 208 10.57 5.63 3.08
N ILE A 209 10.84 5.28 1.81
CA ILE A 209 12.20 5.11 1.29
C ILE A 209 12.45 6.12 0.17
N THR A 210 13.68 6.61 0.06
CA THR A 210 14.08 7.54 -1.00
C THR A 210 15.59 7.59 -1.19
N ASN A 211 16.04 8.09 -2.35
CA ASN A 211 17.43 8.47 -2.59
C ASN A 211 17.66 9.98 -2.50
N ASN A 212 16.59 10.76 -2.36
CA ASN A 212 16.62 12.21 -2.26
C ASN A 212 16.75 12.65 -0.79
N GLU A 213 17.81 13.41 -0.49
CA GLU A 213 18.11 13.88 0.87
C GLU A 213 17.04 14.87 1.38
N HIS A 214 16.61 15.80 0.52
CA HIS A 214 15.57 16.77 0.87
C HIS A 214 14.27 16.06 1.29
N ILE A 215 13.81 15.06 0.50
CA ILE A 215 12.63 14.28 0.85
C ILE A 215 12.81 13.56 2.19
N ALA A 216 14.00 12.98 2.43
CA ALA A 216 14.27 12.29 3.68
C ALA A 216 14.25 13.25 4.89
N ASP A 217 14.81 14.44 4.76
CA ASP A 217 14.89 15.40 5.86
C ASP A 217 13.53 16.03 6.18
N ILE A 218 12.77 16.44 5.17
CA ILE A 218 11.42 16.93 5.39
C ILE A 218 10.53 15.83 5.99
N ALA A 219 10.64 14.59 5.53
CA ALA A 219 9.88 13.46 6.09
C ALA A 219 10.20 13.23 7.58
N LYS A 220 11.45 13.35 8.01
CA LYS A 220 11.86 13.28 9.43
C LYS A 220 11.25 14.43 10.26
N LEU A 221 11.25 15.65 9.72
CA LEU A 221 10.64 16.81 10.36
C LEU A 221 9.12 16.62 10.53
N VAL A 222 8.42 16.23 9.46
CA VAL A 222 6.97 15.96 9.50
C VAL A 222 6.65 14.88 10.54
N ARG A 223 7.46 13.82 10.62
CA ARG A 223 7.32 12.73 11.60
C ARG A 223 7.42 13.21 13.05
N ASN A 224 8.26 14.19 13.31
CA ASN A 224 8.66 14.57 14.66
C ASN A 224 8.50 16.08 14.93
N HIS A 225 7.25 16.55 14.87
CA HIS A 225 6.79 17.89 15.25
C HIS A 225 7.34 19.06 14.42
N GLY A 226 8.02 18.82 13.30
CA GLY A 226 8.62 19.86 12.48
C GLY A 226 9.83 20.56 13.14
N GLU A 227 10.38 19.96 14.18
CA GLU A 227 11.52 20.49 14.94
C GLU A 227 12.79 20.51 14.08
N ALA A 228 13.42 21.68 13.98
CA ALA A 228 14.64 21.84 13.20
C ALA A 228 15.82 21.09 13.84
N ILE A 229 16.61 20.42 12.98
CA ILE A 229 17.89 19.86 13.38
C ILE A 229 18.91 21.00 13.31
N MET A 230 19.20 21.63 14.46
CA MET A 230 20.23 22.66 14.54
C MET A 230 21.53 22.03 15.07
N GLU A 231 22.58 22.11 14.29
CA GLU A 231 23.93 21.69 14.73
C GLU A 231 24.48 22.67 15.79
N ASN A 232 25.18 22.13 16.80
CA ASN A 232 25.90 22.88 17.83
C ASN A 232 25.10 23.63 18.91
N MET A 233 23.89 23.23 19.23
CA MET A 233 23.17 23.80 20.38
C MET A 233 23.69 23.23 21.69
N LYS A 234 24.13 24.07 22.61
CA LYS A 234 24.54 23.68 23.97
C LYS A 234 23.32 23.35 24.87
N GLU A 235 22.17 23.92 24.57
CA GLU A 235 20.94 23.76 25.36
C GLU A 235 19.82 23.22 24.46
N ARG A 236 18.88 22.49 25.07
CA ARG A 236 17.68 22.02 24.39
C ARG A 236 16.82 23.21 23.98
N SER A 237 16.65 23.40 22.68
CA SER A 237 15.75 24.40 22.13
C SER A 237 14.69 23.71 21.29
N TYR A 238 13.46 24.19 21.40
CA TYR A 238 12.36 23.81 20.49
C TYR A 238 12.28 24.87 19.40
N ASN A 239 12.58 24.47 18.16
CA ASN A 239 12.56 25.35 17.00
C ASN A 239 11.83 24.70 15.84
N THR A 240 10.50 24.83 15.84
CA THR A 240 9.64 24.29 14.79
C THR A 240 9.81 25.08 13.50
N SER A 241 10.31 24.44 12.46
CA SER A 241 10.57 25.05 11.15
C SER A 241 9.44 24.82 10.14
N ILE A 242 8.70 23.71 10.27
CA ILE A 242 7.58 23.36 9.42
C ILE A 242 6.46 22.77 10.27
N LEU A 243 5.25 22.68 9.70
CA LEU A 243 4.16 21.94 10.35
C LEU A 243 4.51 20.46 10.41
N GLY A 244 4.62 19.93 11.61
CA GLY A 244 4.92 18.52 11.87
C GLY A 244 3.94 17.88 12.84
N TYR A 245 4.03 16.56 12.95
CA TYR A 245 3.09 15.73 13.68
C TYR A 245 3.82 14.75 14.59
N ASN A 246 3.07 14.06 15.43
CA ASN A 246 3.57 12.89 16.15
C ASN A 246 3.26 11.62 15.35
N TYR A 247 4.09 11.31 14.38
CA TYR A 247 3.98 10.12 13.53
C TYR A 247 5.05 9.06 13.86
N ARG A 248 5.58 9.13 15.07
CA ARG A 248 6.65 8.24 15.55
C ARG A 248 6.12 6.84 15.81
N MET A 249 6.86 5.83 15.36
CA MET A 249 6.63 4.43 15.71
C MET A 249 7.26 4.12 17.08
N THR A 250 6.74 3.15 17.81
CA THR A 250 7.35 2.68 19.05
C THR A 250 8.50 1.71 18.81
N GLU A 251 9.39 1.55 19.80
CA GLU A 251 10.47 0.55 19.77
C GLU A 251 9.92 -0.89 19.79
N ILE A 252 8.77 -1.13 20.39
CA ILE A 252 8.11 -2.45 20.41
C ILE A 252 7.67 -2.84 19.00
N ASP A 253 6.95 -1.97 18.31
CA ASP A 253 6.49 -2.21 16.96
C ASP A 253 7.66 -2.41 15.99
N ALA A 254 8.71 -1.58 16.15
CA ALA A 254 9.91 -1.72 15.34
C ALA A 254 10.62 -3.06 15.58
N ALA A 255 10.71 -3.52 16.83
CA ALA A 255 11.32 -4.80 17.16
C ALA A 255 10.56 -5.99 16.56
N ILE A 256 9.22 -5.96 16.58
CA ILE A 256 8.37 -6.94 15.90
C ILE A 256 8.59 -6.85 14.38
N GLY A 257 8.58 -5.63 13.83
CA GLY A 257 8.81 -5.37 12.41
C GLY A 257 10.13 -5.91 11.89
N ILE A 258 11.20 -5.84 12.68
CA ILE A 258 12.51 -6.41 12.34
C ILE A 258 12.42 -7.93 12.12
N GLU A 259 11.80 -8.65 13.04
CA GLU A 259 11.69 -10.12 12.93
C GLU A 259 10.75 -10.53 11.79
N GLN A 260 9.69 -9.79 11.55
CA GLN A 260 8.81 -9.99 10.41
C GLN A 260 9.52 -9.67 9.07
N PHE A 261 10.32 -8.62 9.02
CA PHE A 261 11.07 -8.24 7.82
C PHE A 261 12.04 -9.35 7.37
N LYS A 262 12.70 -10.01 8.29
CA LYS A 262 13.57 -11.18 8.01
C LYS A 262 12.83 -12.32 7.32
N LYS A 263 11.50 -12.39 7.46
CA LYS A 263 10.63 -13.43 6.89
C LYS A 263 9.97 -13.02 5.56
N LEU A 264 10.15 -11.77 5.09
CA LEU A 264 9.46 -11.19 3.93
C LEU A 264 9.57 -12.07 2.67
N ASP A 265 10.78 -12.40 2.25
CA ASP A 265 10.98 -13.16 1.02
C ASP A 265 10.42 -14.58 1.11
N LYS A 266 10.54 -15.21 2.28
CA LYS A 266 9.93 -16.52 2.55
C LYS A 266 8.41 -16.45 2.42
N PHE A 267 7.78 -15.46 3.03
CA PHE A 267 6.32 -15.30 2.98
C PHE A 267 5.82 -14.97 1.57
N ASN A 268 6.54 -14.12 0.84
CA ASN A 268 6.22 -13.81 -0.55
C ASN A 268 6.39 -15.03 -1.46
N ASN A 269 7.39 -15.88 -1.24
CA ASN A 269 7.57 -17.13 -1.98
C ASN A 269 6.39 -18.10 -1.77
N ILE A 270 5.91 -18.23 -0.52
CA ILE A 270 4.72 -19.04 -0.23
C ILE A 270 3.49 -18.47 -0.95
N ARG A 271 3.25 -17.16 -0.87
CA ARG A 271 2.13 -16.49 -1.57
C ARG A 271 2.16 -16.76 -3.06
N ARG A 272 3.33 -16.56 -3.72
CA ARG A 272 3.49 -16.84 -5.15
C ARG A 272 3.20 -18.30 -5.49
N LYS A 273 3.67 -19.25 -4.68
CA LYS A 273 3.40 -20.69 -4.87
C LYS A 273 1.89 -20.97 -4.81
N LEU A 274 1.19 -20.45 -3.82
CA LEU A 274 -0.25 -20.65 -3.66
C LEU A 274 -1.05 -19.99 -4.79
N VAL A 275 -0.73 -18.74 -5.14
CA VAL A 275 -1.40 -18.01 -6.22
C VAL A 275 -1.14 -18.68 -7.59
N ASN A 276 0.08 -19.10 -7.88
CA ASN A 276 0.38 -19.82 -9.12
C ASN A 276 -0.39 -21.14 -9.22
N TYR A 277 -0.57 -21.83 -8.10
CA TYR A 277 -1.37 -23.04 -8.05
C TYR A 277 -2.86 -22.76 -8.33
N LEU A 278 -3.43 -21.73 -7.73
CA LEU A 278 -4.79 -21.27 -8.03
C LEU A 278 -4.92 -20.89 -9.52
N ASN A 279 -4.03 -20.06 -10.04
CA ASN A 279 -4.07 -19.61 -11.43
C ASN A 279 -4.02 -20.78 -12.42
N LYS A 280 -3.12 -21.76 -12.18
CA LYS A 280 -3.01 -22.95 -13.03
C LYS A 280 -4.34 -23.73 -13.13
N ASN A 281 -5.10 -23.82 -12.04
CA ASN A 281 -6.29 -24.64 -11.95
C ASN A 281 -7.60 -23.87 -12.25
N LEU A 282 -7.56 -22.54 -12.27
CA LEU A 282 -8.75 -21.70 -12.48
C LEU A 282 -8.79 -21.01 -13.85
N LYS A 283 -7.66 -20.86 -14.55
CA LYS A 283 -7.56 -20.09 -15.79
C LYS A 283 -8.46 -20.57 -16.94
N ASP A 284 -8.79 -21.85 -16.97
CA ASP A 284 -9.56 -22.48 -18.04
C ASP A 284 -11.07 -22.63 -17.66
N ILE A 285 -11.49 -22.08 -16.52
CA ILE A 285 -12.90 -22.08 -16.10
C ILE A 285 -13.63 -20.93 -16.78
N GLU A 286 -14.75 -21.24 -17.45
CA GLU A 286 -15.57 -20.25 -18.15
C GLU A 286 -16.01 -19.11 -17.22
N GLY A 287 -15.79 -17.88 -17.66
CA GLY A 287 -16.13 -16.67 -16.91
C GLY A 287 -15.08 -16.24 -15.90
N ILE A 288 -14.06 -17.03 -15.61
CA ILE A 288 -12.96 -16.64 -14.73
C ILE A 288 -11.82 -16.03 -15.53
N THR A 289 -11.35 -14.84 -15.08
CA THR A 289 -10.11 -14.23 -15.54
C THR A 289 -9.16 -14.12 -14.34
N ILE A 290 -8.02 -14.80 -14.42
CA ILE A 290 -6.98 -14.76 -13.39
C ILE A 290 -6.26 -13.40 -13.41
N PRO A 291 -5.64 -12.95 -12.28
CA PRO A 291 -4.89 -11.71 -12.24
C PRO A 291 -3.68 -11.74 -13.20
N MET A 292 -3.52 -10.66 -13.98
CA MET A 292 -2.41 -10.49 -14.91
C MET A 292 -1.19 -9.91 -14.18
N VAL A 293 -0.05 -10.55 -14.37
CA VAL A 293 1.27 -10.00 -14.00
C VAL A 293 2.12 -9.97 -15.26
N TYR A 294 2.51 -8.78 -15.70
CA TYR A 294 3.26 -8.65 -16.95
C TYR A 294 4.65 -9.29 -16.89
N LYS A 295 5.13 -9.74 -18.05
CA LYS A 295 6.45 -10.38 -18.18
C LYS A 295 7.56 -9.47 -17.63
N GLY A 296 8.44 -10.04 -16.82
CA GLY A 296 9.51 -9.31 -16.14
C GLY A 296 9.13 -8.76 -14.77
N ASN A 297 7.83 -8.66 -14.45
CA ASN A 297 7.35 -8.24 -13.14
C ASN A 297 7.26 -9.41 -12.16
N THR A 298 7.33 -9.09 -10.87
CA THR A 298 7.12 -10.05 -9.78
C THR A 298 6.15 -9.46 -8.78
N SER A 299 4.98 -10.08 -8.60
CA SER A 299 4.00 -9.68 -7.60
C SER A 299 4.37 -10.22 -6.21
N SER A 300 4.06 -9.45 -5.17
CA SER A 300 4.11 -9.91 -3.77
C SER A 300 2.83 -10.62 -3.33
N ASN A 301 1.78 -10.60 -4.17
CA ASN A 301 0.50 -11.27 -3.97
C ASN A 301 -0.12 -10.99 -2.58
N TYR A 302 -0.30 -9.73 -2.25
CA TYR A 302 -0.95 -9.32 -1.01
C TYR A 302 -2.39 -9.85 -0.93
N THR A 303 -3.14 -9.68 -2.01
CA THR A 303 -4.52 -10.15 -2.17
C THR A 303 -4.61 -10.97 -3.44
N TYR A 304 -5.34 -12.09 -3.42
CA TYR A 304 -5.72 -12.79 -4.62
C TYR A 304 -7.02 -12.20 -5.14
N ALA A 305 -6.95 -11.49 -6.26
CA ALA A 305 -8.08 -10.86 -6.93
C ALA A 305 -8.25 -11.46 -8.31
N LEU A 306 -9.44 -11.94 -8.63
CA LEU A 306 -9.79 -12.43 -9.95
C LEU A 306 -11.10 -11.79 -10.43
N LYS A 307 -11.34 -11.80 -11.76
CA LYS A 307 -12.64 -11.40 -12.32
C LYS A 307 -13.48 -12.62 -12.60
N TYR A 308 -14.76 -12.45 -12.36
CA TYR A 308 -15.79 -13.39 -12.79
C TYR A 308 -16.85 -12.64 -13.60
N ASP A 309 -17.03 -13.04 -14.84
CA ASP A 309 -18.00 -12.48 -15.78
C ASP A 309 -18.65 -13.63 -16.56
N ASN A 310 -19.89 -13.99 -16.20
CA ASN A 310 -20.63 -15.07 -16.83
C ASN A 310 -22.12 -14.75 -16.87
N LYS A 311 -22.76 -15.00 -18.02
CA LYS A 311 -24.19 -14.73 -18.20
C LYS A 311 -25.12 -15.62 -17.37
N LYS A 312 -24.66 -16.81 -16.96
CA LYS A 312 -25.47 -17.78 -16.20
C LYS A 312 -25.60 -17.40 -14.72
N MET A 313 -24.61 -16.69 -14.17
CA MET A 313 -24.56 -16.33 -12.75
C MET A 313 -23.79 -15.02 -12.54
N SER A 314 -24.30 -14.12 -11.70
CA SER A 314 -23.56 -12.92 -11.31
C SER A 314 -22.39 -13.25 -10.37
N ARG A 315 -21.36 -12.39 -10.36
CA ARG A 315 -20.23 -12.43 -9.43
C ARG A 315 -20.73 -12.50 -7.97
N ASP A 316 -21.71 -11.71 -7.61
CA ASP A 316 -22.23 -11.66 -6.24
C ASP A 316 -22.85 -13.00 -5.80
N LYS A 317 -23.61 -13.62 -6.70
CA LYS A 317 -24.20 -14.93 -6.43
C LYS A 317 -23.14 -16.03 -6.28
N LEU A 318 -22.06 -15.97 -7.08
CA LEU A 318 -20.92 -16.88 -6.94
C LEU A 318 -20.24 -16.70 -5.58
N VAL A 319 -19.95 -15.46 -5.19
CA VAL A 319 -19.33 -15.13 -3.89
C VAL A 319 -20.20 -15.61 -2.73
N ASP A 320 -21.52 -15.38 -2.78
CA ASP A 320 -22.44 -15.84 -1.72
C ASP A 320 -22.45 -17.38 -1.59
N LYS A 321 -22.46 -18.11 -2.72
CA LYS A 321 -22.36 -19.56 -2.70
C LYS A 321 -21.03 -20.07 -2.14
N LEU A 322 -19.89 -19.43 -2.49
CA LEU A 322 -18.58 -19.76 -1.96
C LEU A 322 -18.53 -19.54 -0.44
N ASN A 323 -19.01 -18.40 0.03
CA ASN A 323 -19.06 -18.09 1.47
C ASN A 323 -19.94 -19.11 2.23
N ASN A 324 -21.05 -19.54 1.66
CA ASN A 324 -21.91 -20.59 2.23
C ASN A 324 -21.19 -21.94 2.32
N LEU A 325 -20.26 -22.23 1.41
CA LEU A 325 -19.40 -23.42 1.44
C LEU A 325 -18.19 -23.25 2.39
N GLY A 326 -18.04 -22.11 3.06
CA GLY A 326 -16.91 -21.81 3.97
C GLY A 326 -15.64 -21.37 3.24
N ILE A 327 -15.76 -20.88 2.00
CA ILE A 327 -14.66 -20.35 1.19
C ILE A 327 -14.79 -18.82 1.14
N PRO A 328 -13.98 -18.06 1.91
CA PRO A 328 -14.17 -16.62 2.06
C PRO A 328 -13.71 -15.84 0.83
N PHE A 329 -14.67 -15.23 0.15
CA PHE A 329 -14.45 -14.23 -0.90
C PHE A 329 -15.23 -12.96 -0.57
N GLY A 330 -14.62 -11.81 -0.90
CA GLY A 330 -15.26 -10.50 -0.89
C GLY A 330 -15.78 -10.12 -2.28
N LYS A 331 -16.81 -9.28 -2.30
CA LYS A 331 -17.42 -8.71 -3.51
C LYS A 331 -16.70 -7.40 -3.84
N GLY A 332 -15.92 -7.37 -4.92
CA GLY A 332 -15.02 -6.29 -5.24
C GLY A 332 -13.86 -6.19 -4.22
N TYR A 333 -13.16 -5.08 -4.23
CA TYR A 333 -12.13 -4.75 -3.23
C TYR A 333 -12.60 -3.56 -2.39
N ILE A 334 -12.44 -2.35 -2.93
CA ILE A 334 -12.93 -1.11 -2.33
C ILE A 334 -13.84 -0.43 -3.36
N LYS A 335 -14.99 0.07 -2.90
CA LYS A 335 -15.84 0.94 -3.70
C LYS A 335 -15.00 2.15 -4.14
N PRO A 336 -15.05 2.58 -5.42
CA PRO A 336 -14.24 3.70 -5.87
C PRO A 336 -14.31 4.87 -4.90
N LEU A 337 -13.16 5.39 -4.49
CA LEU A 337 -13.04 6.31 -3.35
C LEU A 337 -13.97 7.51 -3.43
N TYR A 338 -14.20 8.02 -4.63
CA TYR A 338 -15.06 9.18 -4.85
C TYR A 338 -16.55 8.94 -4.54
N TYR A 339 -16.98 7.71 -4.24
CA TYR A 339 -18.31 7.47 -3.66
C TYR A 339 -18.38 7.76 -2.15
N SER A 340 -17.28 8.09 -1.51
CA SER A 340 -17.26 8.38 -0.07
C SER A 340 -17.68 9.81 0.23
N PRO A 341 -18.38 10.06 1.35
CA PRO A 341 -18.90 11.40 1.71
C PRO A 341 -17.86 12.53 1.73
N ILE A 342 -16.58 12.20 2.00
CA ILE A 342 -15.48 13.18 2.02
C ILE A 342 -15.23 13.86 0.66
N TYR A 343 -15.73 13.28 -0.44
CA TYR A 343 -15.63 13.86 -1.77
C TYR A 343 -16.90 14.64 -2.19
N HIS A 344 -17.94 14.63 -1.37
CA HIS A 344 -19.24 15.25 -1.62
C HIS A 344 -19.66 16.16 -0.45
N GLU A 345 -20.45 15.64 0.49
CA GLU A 345 -21.04 16.44 1.56
C GLU A 345 -20.00 16.93 2.58
N ASN A 346 -18.97 16.12 2.83
CA ASN A 346 -17.94 16.38 3.85
C ASN A 346 -16.59 16.77 3.25
N LYS A 347 -16.59 17.32 2.03
CA LYS A 347 -15.33 17.71 1.39
C LYS A 347 -14.63 18.84 2.17
N PRO A 348 -13.29 18.85 2.19
CA PRO A 348 -12.54 19.92 2.83
C PRO A 348 -12.93 21.30 2.28
N TRP A 349 -12.94 22.33 3.12
CA TRP A 349 -13.38 23.69 2.82
C TRP A 349 -12.66 24.32 1.62
N PHE A 350 -11.45 23.91 1.31
CA PHE A 350 -10.63 24.40 0.22
C PHE A 350 -10.95 23.73 -1.12
N VAL A 351 -11.72 22.64 -1.15
CA VAL A 351 -12.11 21.94 -2.37
C VAL A 351 -13.33 22.63 -3.00
N LYS A 352 -13.12 23.31 -4.12
CA LYS A 352 -14.17 24.07 -4.83
C LYS A 352 -15.25 23.13 -5.38
N ASP A 353 -16.46 23.66 -5.56
CA ASP A 353 -17.60 22.93 -6.14
C ASP A 353 -17.44 22.57 -7.62
N THR A 354 -16.44 23.14 -8.28
CA THR A 354 -16.04 22.76 -9.64
C THR A 354 -15.43 21.37 -9.73
N TYR A 355 -14.86 20.87 -8.62
CA TYR A 355 -14.37 19.49 -8.54
C TYR A 355 -15.54 18.53 -8.33
N LYS A 356 -15.99 17.92 -9.43
CA LYS A 356 -17.07 16.93 -9.42
C LYS A 356 -16.45 15.53 -9.38
N TYR A 357 -16.69 14.83 -8.30
CA TYR A 357 -16.25 13.46 -8.09
C TYR A 357 -17.42 12.51 -8.33
N ASP A 358 -17.81 12.30 -9.60
CA ASP A 358 -18.93 11.42 -9.93
C ASP A 358 -18.65 10.64 -11.21
N ARG A 359 -18.86 9.33 -11.17
CA ARG A 359 -18.75 8.38 -12.28
C ARG A 359 -17.54 8.60 -13.20
N MET A 360 -16.39 8.83 -12.59
CA MET A 360 -15.17 9.25 -13.30
C MET A 360 -14.37 8.12 -13.90
N CYS A 361 -14.53 6.88 -13.39
CA CYS A 361 -13.64 5.77 -13.65
C CYS A 361 -14.47 4.50 -13.92
N PRO A 362 -15.04 4.35 -15.14
CA PRO A 362 -15.99 3.27 -15.46
C PRO A 362 -15.37 1.88 -15.32
N VAL A 363 -14.05 1.70 -15.54
CA VAL A 363 -13.39 0.40 -15.36
C VAL A 363 -13.29 0.04 -13.87
N ALA A 364 -12.94 0.99 -13.02
CA ALA A 364 -12.90 0.79 -11.58
C ALA A 364 -14.30 0.47 -11.02
N GLU A 365 -15.34 1.15 -11.51
CA GLU A 365 -16.74 0.91 -11.16
C GLU A 365 -17.19 -0.50 -11.56
N ASP A 366 -16.96 -0.90 -12.82
CA ASP A 366 -17.32 -2.22 -13.33
C ASP A 366 -16.57 -3.34 -12.56
N CYS A 367 -15.29 -3.13 -12.28
CA CYS A 367 -14.51 -4.04 -11.45
C CYS A 367 -15.13 -4.22 -10.06
N TYR A 368 -15.50 -3.13 -9.40
CA TYR A 368 -16.06 -3.18 -8.05
C TYR A 368 -17.50 -3.74 -8.04
N PHE A 369 -18.38 -3.18 -8.85
CA PHE A 369 -19.81 -3.52 -8.77
C PHE A 369 -20.14 -4.87 -9.39
N ASN A 370 -19.41 -5.28 -10.46
CA ASN A 370 -19.84 -6.40 -11.28
C ASN A 370 -18.86 -7.58 -11.31
N LYS A 371 -17.55 -7.38 -11.34
CA LYS A 371 -16.62 -8.42 -11.83
C LYS A 371 -15.63 -8.94 -10.81
N VAL A 372 -15.00 -8.08 -10.02
CA VAL A 372 -13.89 -8.51 -9.16
C VAL A 372 -14.39 -9.22 -7.92
N MET A 373 -13.75 -10.33 -7.59
CA MET A 373 -13.87 -11.02 -6.31
C MET A 373 -12.47 -11.24 -5.73
N ILE A 374 -12.35 -11.08 -4.42
CA ILE A 374 -11.06 -11.13 -3.72
C ILE A 374 -11.05 -12.13 -2.58
N THR A 375 -9.86 -12.69 -2.31
CA THR A 375 -9.63 -13.44 -1.07
C THR A 375 -8.23 -13.17 -0.52
N LEU A 376 -8.13 -13.17 0.80
CA LEU A 376 -6.85 -13.02 1.51
C LEU A 376 -6.26 -14.35 1.97
N VAL A 377 -6.90 -15.49 1.67
CA VAL A 377 -6.46 -16.77 2.22
C VAL A 377 -5.28 -17.42 1.49
N ALA A 378 -4.94 -16.95 0.28
CA ALA A 378 -3.77 -17.43 -0.47
C ALA A 378 -2.46 -16.87 0.11
N ARG A 379 -2.23 -17.09 1.42
CA ARG A 379 -1.10 -16.54 2.18
C ARG A 379 -0.64 -17.51 3.27
N PRO A 380 0.61 -17.42 3.75
CA PRO A 380 1.05 -18.24 4.89
C PRO A 380 0.15 -18.01 6.11
N PRO A 381 -0.15 -19.05 6.91
CA PRO A 381 0.36 -20.40 6.81
C PRO A 381 -0.52 -21.38 6.00
N ALA A 382 -1.40 -20.89 5.10
CA ALA A 382 -2.19 -21.75 4.23
C ALA A 382 -1.34 -22.67 3.36
N THR A 383 -1.91 -23.80 2.96
CA THR A 383 -1.27 -24.88 2.22
C THR A 383 -1.91 -25.09 0.86
N ILE A 384 -1.34 -25.95 0.02
CA ILE A 384 -1.93 -26.36 -1.26
C ILE A 384 -3.31 -27.01 -1.04
N SER A 385 -3.48 -27.82 0.02
CA SER A 385 -4.78 -28.42 0.33
C SER A 385 -5.87 -27.39 0.63
N ASP A 386 -5.51 -26.24 1.22
CA ASP A 386 -6.46 -25.13 1.40
C ASP A 386 -6.84 -24.48 0.06
N MET A 387 -5.93 -24.48 -0.92
CA MET A 387 -6.20 -23.99 -2.29
C MET A 387 -7.06 -25.00 -3.07
N ASP A 388 -6.89 -26.31 -2.85
CA ASP A 388 -7.77 -27.34 -3.44
C ASP A 388 -9.23 -27.16 -3.00
N ASP A 389 -9.48 -26.78 -1.76
CA ASP A 389 -10.84 -26.50 -1.29
C ASP A 389 -11.46 -25.29 -2.05
N ILE A 390 -10.67 -24.27 -2.34
CA ILE A 390 -11.12 -23.12 -3.16
C ILE A 390 -11.45 -23.57 -4.58
N ILE A 391 -10.51 -24.28 -5.22
CA ILE A 391 -10.63 -24.74 -6.62
C ILE A 391 -11.86 -25.65 -6.77
N ASN A 392 -11.98 -26.67 -5.91
CA ASN A 392 -13.07 -27.63 -5.97
C ASN A 392 -14.44 -26.97 -5.70
N SER A 393 -14.48 -25.97 -4.81
CA SER A 393 -15.73 -25.23 -4.54
C SER A 393 -16.15 -24.39 -5.73
N ILE A 394 -15.22 -23.71 -6.40
CA ILE A 394 -15.50 -22.91 -7.61
C ILE A 394 -16.00 -23.84 -8.73
N LYS A 395 -15.29 -24.93 -9.01
CA LYS A 395 -15.71 -25.93 -10.02
C LYS A 395 -17.11 -26.47 -9.75
N TYR A 396 -17.34 -26.95 -8.55
CA TYR A 396 -18.64 -27.49 -8.15
C TYR A 396 -19.84 -26.53 -8.31
N ILE A 397 -19.59 -25.21 -8.12
CA ILE A 397 -20.66 -24.22 -8.27
C ILE A 397 -20.90 -23.86 -9.74
N LEU A 398 -19.88 -23.96 -10.60
CA LEU A 398 -19.94 -23.51 -11.99
C LEU A 398 -20.24 -24.66 -12.99
N GLU A 399 -19.99 -25.89 -12.61
CA GLU A 399 -20.47 -27.12 -13.30
C GLU A 399 -21.97 -27.35 -13.06
#